data_c349ef77c7ec87630197cea793b54906
#
_entry.id   c349ef77c7ec87630197cea793b54906
#
_cell.length_a   1.000
_cell.length_b   1.000
_cell.length_c   1.000
_cell.angle_alpha   90.00
_cell.angle_beta   90.00
_cell.angle_gamma   90.00
#
_symmetry.space_group_name_H-M   'P 1'
#
loop_
_entity.id
_entity.type
_entity.pdbx_description
1 polymer ?
#
loop_
_entity_poly.entity_id
_entity_poly.type
_entity_poly.pdbx_seq_one_letter_code
_entity_poly.pdbx_strand_id
1 'polypeptide(L)'
;MLPTVQRYLSCAVPTHRARIGIKIMANSAGRNSAVGNDGGARRRHSRFSCLRCCGDLFNYLLRLRVSPEELEQRYKSREIDKFLEKDKRAFRRQVKLLLLGAGESGKSTFLKQMRIIHGIKFEPELMREYQHVIYQNIVKGMQVLVDAREKLEIPWEHPNTEYAASQAKILHNSSGLDAETFQQYTPIIHTLWQDRAIKRAYERRREFQISDSVSYFLDELDRIARLDYVPSQKDILHCRKATKGVYEFTIRIQNIPFVFVDVGGQRTQRQKWTKCFDCSVTSILFLVSSSEFDQVLAEDRKTNRLEESKNIFDTIVNNTTFQGISIILFLNKTDLLAQKVRNPETDIRWYYPQFTGNPHSILDVQNFILQMFMNVRKNTNTAIYHHFTNAVDTQNIKVVFDSVKDTILHRNLSALFLQ
;
A
#
# COMPACT_ATOMS: atom_id res chain seq x y z
N MET A 1 16.63 14.65 -28.80
CA MET A 1 17.43 15.65 -28.06
C MET A 1 17.03 15.60 -26.60
N LEU A 2 17.82 14.87 -25.82
CA LEU A 2 17.90 15.04 -24.37
C LEU A 2 18.93 16.12 -24.09
N PRO A 3 18.75 16.94 -23.03
CA PRO A 3 19.74 16.84 -21.98
C PRO A 3 19.20 16.97 -20.54
N THR A 4 19.88 16.28 -19.64
CA THR A 4 20.31 16.70 -18.29
C THR A 4 19.25 16.83 -17.20
N VAL A 5 19.06 15.74 -16.44
CA VAL A 5 18.77 15.81 -15.00
C VAL A 5 19.73 14.84 -14.28
N GLN A 6 20.94 15.33 -14.11
CA GLN A 6 21.92 14.74 -13.20
C GLN A 6 22.45 15.88 -12.34
N ARG A 7 21.83 16.08 -11.17
CA ARG A 7 22.34 16.83 -10.01
C ARG A 7 21.16 17.08 -9.06
N TYR A 8 21.15 16.34 -7.98
CA TYR A 8 20.70 16.69 -6.62
C TYR A 8 20.43 15.39 -5.86
N LEU A 9 21.51 14.74 -5.45
CA LEU A 9 21.51 13.78 -4.35
C LEU A 9 22.90 13.86 -3.69
N SER A 10 23.07 14.86 -2.85
CA SER A 10 24.09 14.84 -1.81
C SER A 10 23.49 15.55 -0.58
N CYS A 11 22.72 14.83 0.20
CA CYS A 11 22.50 15.19 1.60
C CYS A 11 23.57 14.47 2.41
N ALA A 12 24.72 15.12 2.53
CA ALA A 12 25.74 14.76 3.47
C ALA A 12 25.23 15.00 4.89
N VAL A 13 25.20 13.96 5.68
CA VAL A 13 25.06 14.02 7.12
C VAL A 13 26.40 14.51 7.67
N PRO A 14 26.48 15.61 8.42
CA PRO A 14 27.74 16.04 9.07
C PRO A 14 27.97 15.15 10.30
N THR A 15 28.90 14.23 10.21
CA THR A 15 29.49 13.57 11.37
C THR A 15 30.53 14.50 11.99
N HIS A 16 30.13 15.35 12.90
CA HIS A 16 31.06 16.05 13.79
C HIS A 16 31.47 15.12 14.94
N ARG A 17 32.52 14.33 14.72
CA ARG A 17 33.36 13.80 15.78
C ARG A 17 34.58 14.72 15.91
N ALA A 18 34.49 15.70 16.78
CA ALA A 18 35.67 16.42 17.28
C ALA A 18 36.49 15.44 18.15
N ARG A 19 37.59 14.96 17.63
CA ARG A 19 38.66 14.29 18.39
C ARG A 19 39.47 15.42 19.06
N ILE A 20 39.30 15.60 20.34
CA ILE A 20 40.25 16.32 21.18
C ILE A 20 41.38 15.36 21.50
N GLY A 21 42.50 15.50 20.77
CA GLY A 21 43.71 14.78 21.07
C GLY A 21 44.46 15.42 22.26
N ILE A 22 44.47 14.76 23.38
CA ILE A 22 45.39 15.09 24.46
C ILE A 22 46.70 14.33 24.24
N LYS A 23 47.73 15.10 23.87
CA LYS A 23 49.11 14.63 23.75
C LYS A 23 49.67 14.51 25.15
N ILE A 24 49.87 13.28 25.66
CA ILE A 24 50.68 13.04 26.83
C ILE A 24 52.09 12.72 26.36
N MET A 25 53.04 13.61 26.64
CA MET A 25 54.46 13.37 26.47
C MET A 25 54.95 12.35 27.50
N ALA A 26 55.45 11.22 27.05
CA ALA A 26 56.24 10.31 27.83
C ALA A 26 57.70 10.65 27.60
N ASN A 27 58.39 11.09 28.67
CA ASN A 27 59.84 11.18 28.70
C ASN A 27 60.44 9.89 29.21
N SER A 28 61.35 9.39 28.43
CA SER A 28 62.19 8.22 28.64
C SER A 28 63.45 8.59 29.44
N ALA A 29 63.85 7.79 30.33
CA ALA A 29 65.25 7.47 30.74
C ALA A 29 65.16 6.50 31.95
N GLY A 30 65.76 5.39 31.98
CA GLY A 30 67.04 4.89 31.70
C GLY A 30 67.42 3.92 32.79
N ARG A 31 67.68 2.69 32.46
CA ARG A 31 68.66 1.67 32.99
C ARG A 31 68.98 1.54 34.47
N ASN A 32 68.98 0.32 34.92
CA ASN A 32 69.96 -0.60 35.46
C ASN A 32 69.66 -1.18 36.85
N SER A 33 69.49 -2.47 36.84
CA SER A 33 70.17 -3.60 37.53
C SER A 33 70.36 -3.53 39.05
N ALA A 34 70.03 -4.68 39.55
CA ALA A 34 70.73 -5.54 40.58
C ALA A 34 69.96 -5.79 41.89
N VAL A 35 69.59 -7.04 42.02
CA VAL A 35 69.84 -7.97 43.12
C VAL A 35 69.87 -7.45 44.57
N GLY A 36 69.04 -8.06 45.41
CA GLY A 36 69.17 -8.02 46.87
C GLY A 36 67.93 -8.50 47.59
N ASN A 37 68.11 -9.71 48.17
CA ASN A 37 67.18 -10.38 49.06
C ASN A 37 67.04 -9.62 50.38
N ASP A 38 65.93 -9.60 51.02
CA ASP A 38 65.58 -10.07 52.35
C ASP A 38 64.39 -9.32 53.01
N GLY A 39 63.60 -10.12 53.54
CA GLY A 39 62.84 -10.13 54.75
C GLY A 39 62.20 -8.86 55.36
N GLY A 40 60.92 -8.90 55.60
CA GLY A 40 60.40 -8.06 56.65
C GLY A 40 58.91 -7.64 56.46
N ALA A 41 58.15 -8.17 57.31
CA ALA A 41 56.67 -8.01 57.39
C ALA A 41 56.13 -6.62 57.61
N ARG A 42 54.87 -6.49 57.26
CA ARG A 42 53.82 -5.56 57.76
C ARG A 42 53.84 -4.11 57.31
N ARG A 43 52.81 -3.80 56.48
CA ARG A 43 51.63 -2.93 56.84
C ARG A 43 50.81 -2.65 55.60
N ARG A 44 49.61 -3.21 55.56
CA ARG A 44 48.55 -2.76 54.65
C ARG A 44 48.15 -1.35 55.07
N HIS A 45 48.37 -0.35 54.22
CA HIS A 45 47.63 0.88 54.23
C HIS A 45 46.94 1.10 52.87
N SER A 46 45.64 1.18 52.98
CA SER A 46 44.69 1.41 51.91
C SER A 46 45.02 2.67 51.10
N ARG A 47 45.42 2.52 49.85
CA ARG A 47 45.55 3.62 48.87
C ARG A 47 44.35 3.69 47.91
N PHE A 48 43.16 3.27 48.37
CA PHE A 48 41.96 3.28 47.51
C PHE A 48 40.96 4.41 47.82
N SER A 49 41.27 5.35 48.69
CA SER A 49 40.35 6.42 49.13
C SER A 49 40.44 7.76 48.34
N CYS A 50 41.50 7.97 47.55
CA CYS A 50 41.75 9.29 46.97
C CYS A 50 41.14 9.52 45.55
N LEU A 51 40.85 8.45 44.81
CA LEU A 51 40.34 8.62 43.44
C LEU A 51 38.82 8.95 43.36
N ARG A 52 38.04 8.57 44.36
CA ARG A 52 36.62 8.96 44.44
C ARG A 52 36.44 10.44 44.81
N CYS A 53 37.21 10.94 45.77
CA CYS A 53 37.13 12.32 46.17
C CYS A 53 37.60 13.31 45.08
N CYS A 54 38.61 12.92 44.27
CA CYS A 54 39.04 13.77 43.14
C CYS A 54 38.03 13.82 42.03
N GLY A 55 37.30 12.72 41.78
CA GLY A 55 36.21 12.70 40.78
C GLY A 55 35.03 13.58 41.18
N ASP A 56 34.67 13.53 42.46
CA ASP A 56 33.55 14.36 42.97
C ASP A 56 33.91 15.84 43.03
N LEU A 57 35.14 16.17 43.40
CA LEU A 57 35.64 17.56 43.42
C LEU A 57 35.76 18.12 41.98
N PHE A 58 36.22 17.32 41.02
CA PHE A 58 36.29 17.70 39.62
C PHE A 58 34.92 17.94 39.02
N ASN A 59 33.97 17.07 39.33
CA ASN A 59 32.55 17.25 38.92
C ASN A 59 31.89 18.45 39.61
N TYR A 60 32.25 18.75 40.86
CA TYR A 60 31.80 19.94 41.58
C TYR A 60 32.36 21.21 40.97
N LEU A 61 33.67 21.25 40.64
CA LEU A 61 34.32 22.39 39.98
C LEU A 61 33.82 22.62 38.55
N LEU A 62 33.47 21.54 37.81
CA LEU A 62 32.80 21.68 36.52
C LEU A 62 31.39 22.25 36.63
N ARG A 63 30.66 21.95 37.71
CA ARG A 63 29.33 22.55 37.99
C ARG A 63 29.39 24.03 38.30
N LEU A 64 30.46 24.50 38.92
CA LEU A 64 30.64 25.91 39.24
C LEU A 64 31.00 26.81 38.06
N ARG A 65 31.35 26.21 36.89
CA ARG A 65 31.67 26.97 35.66
C ARG A 65 30.54 27.01 34.64
N VAL A 66 29.42 26.34 34.90
CA VAL A 66 28.28 26.29 33.97
C VAL A 66 27.27 27.37 34.39
N SER A 67 26.92 28.26 33.48
CA SER A 67 25.91 29.27 33.75
C SER A 67 24.53 28.63 33.99
N PRO A 68 23.62 29.29 34.74
CA PRO A 68 22.24 28.77 34.90
C PRO A 68 21.53 28.52 33.58
N GLU A 69 21.79 29.36 32.57
CA GLU A 69 21.25 29.23 31.22
C GLU A 69 21.78 27.98 30.50
N GLU A 70 23.06 27.69 30.65
CA GLU A 70 23.68 26.45 30.08
C GLU A 70 23.17 25.19 30.75
N LEU A 71 22.87 25.25 32.04
CA LEU A 71 22.23 24.14 32.78
C LEU A 71 20.81 23.91 32.29
N GLU A 72 20.03 24.96 32.06
CA GLU A 72 18.69 24.89 31.52
C GLU A 72 18.68 24.34 30.09
N GLN A 73 19.61 24.80 29.24
CA GLN A 73 19.76 24.24 27.87
C GLN A 73 20.12 22.76 27.88
N ARG A 74 21.03 22.35 28.76
CA ARG A 74 21.39 20.93 28.91
C ARG A 74 20.22 20.09 29.43
N TYR A 75 19.40 20.64 30.32
CA TYR A 75 18.19 19.95 30.79
C TYR A 75 17.17 19.79 29.65
N LYS A 76 16.86 20.87 28.93
CA LYS A 76 15.99 20.84 27.75
C LYS A 76 16.50 19.85 26.69
N SER A 77 17.80 19.84 26.40
CA SER A 77 18.40 18.87 25.46
C SER A 77 18.18 17.43 25.90
N ARG A 78 18.40 17.12 27.18
CA ARG A 78 18.16 15.78 27.74
C ARG A 78 16.69 15.36 27.68
N GLU A 79 15.77 16.31 27.88
CA GLU A 79 14.33 16.01 27.74
C GLU A 79 13.96 15.72 26.28
N ILE A 80 14.48 16.52 25.36
CA ILE A 80 14.33 16.28 23.92
C ILE A 80 14.91 14.93 23.54
N ASP A 81 16.12 14.58 24.00
CA ASP A 81 16.76 13.29 23.73
C ASP A 81 15.92 12.11 24.26
N LYS A 82 15.36 12.24 25.46
CA LYS A 82 14.46 11.22 26.03
C LYS A 82 13.18 11.08 25.19
N PHE A 83 12.60 12.18 24.74
CA PHE A 83 11.43 12.18 23.90
C PHE A 83 11.73 11.51 22.55
N LEU A 84 12.82 11.93 21.90
CA LEU A 84 13.28 11.35 20.63
C LEU A 84 13.57 9.84 20.74
N GLU A 85 14.19 9.41 21.85
CA GLU A 85 14.45 7.96 22.06
C GLU A 85 13.14 7.18 22.27
N LYS A 86 12.16 7.76 22.96
CA LYS A 86 10.83 7.17 23.13
C LYS A 86 10.12 7.04 21.79
N ASP A 87 10.14 8.11 20.97
CA ASP A 87 9.55 8.12 19.64
C ASP A 87 10.25 7.12 18.71
N LYS A 88 11.57 7.06 18.75
CA LYS A 88 12.36 6.08 17.99
C LYS A 88 12.01 4.64 18.35
N ARG A 89 11.80 4.35 19.66
CA ARG A 89 11.34 3.04 20.10
C ARG A 89 9.91 2.73 19.63
N ALA A 90 9.02 3.72 19.68
CA ALA A 90 7.66 3.57 19.17
C ALA A 90 7.65 3.32 17.66
N PHE A 91 8.45 4.08 16.90
CA PHE A 91 8.61 3.94 15.45
C PHE A 91 9.17 2.56 15.06
N ARG A 92 10.16 2.03 15.78
CA ARG A 92 10.72 0.69 15.53
C ARG A 92 9.73 -0.45 15.78
N ARG A 93 8.68 -0.22 16.58
CA ARG A 93 7.65 -1.24 16.89
C ARG A 93 6.52 -1.27 15.88
N GLN A 94 6.43 -0.27 15.00
CA GLN A 94 5.37 -0.26 13.99
C GLN A 94 5.70 -1.15 12.80
N VAL A 95 4.67 -1.73 12.22
CA VAL A 95 4.74 -2.49 10.97
C VAL A 95 4.22 -1.61 9.85
N LYS A 96 5.09 -1.16 8.95
CA LYS A 96 4.71 -0.30 7.83
C LYS A 96 4.56 -1.12 6.56
N LEU A 97 3.33 -1.18 6.05
CA LEU A 97 2.93 -1.96 4.88
C LEU A 97 2.65 -1.02 3.70
N LEU A 98 3.45 -1.13 2.65
CA LEU A 98 3.28 -0.33 1.43
C LEU A 98 2.43 -1.11 0.42
N LEU A 99 1.27 -0.55 0.03
CA LEU A 99 0.36 -1.14 -0.95
C LEU A 99 0.73 -0.64 -2.35
N LEU A 100 1.21 -1.53 -3.21
CA LEU A 100 1.59 -1.24 -4.59
C LEU A 100 0.74 -2.06 -5.58
N GLY A 101 0.76 -1.65 -6.84
CA GLY A 101 0.06 -2.31 -7.94
C GLY A 101 -0.57 -1.30 -8.90
N ALA A 102 -0.98 -1.78 -10.07
CA ALA A 102 -1.62 -0.97 -11.11
C ALA A 102 -2.93 -0.31 -10.62
N GLY A 103 -3.47 0.60 -11.42
CA GLY A 103 -4.81 1.14 -11.18
C GLY A 103 -5.84 0.00 -11.14
N GLU A 104 -6.84 0.12 -10.25
CA GLU A 104 -7.95 -0.85 -10.13
C GLU A 104 -7.57 -2.26 -9.65
N SER A 105 -6.35 -2.50 -9.20
CA SER A 105 -5.92 -3.81 -8.64
C SER A 105 -6.58 -4.20 -7.31
N GLY A 106 -7.32 -3.29 -6.66
CA GLY A 106 -8.04 -3.55 -5.41
C GLY A 106 -7.37 -3.03 -4.14
N LYS A 107 -6.30 -2.23 -4.22
CA LYS A 107 -5.58 -1.67 -3.06
C LYS A 107 -6.49 -0.96 -2.06
N SER A 108 -7.26 0.01 -2.53
CA SER A 108 -8.16 0.79 -1.68
C SER A 108 -9.35 -0.04 -1.17
N THR A 109 -9.77 -1.09 -1.91
CA THR A 109 -10.77 -2.07 -1.44
C THR A 109 -10.20 -2.89 -0.29
N PHE A 110 -8.94 -3.34 -0.40
CA PHE A 110 -8.25 -4.03 0.70
C PHE A 110 -8.17 -3.17 1.97
N LEU A 111 -7.90 -1.86 1.86
CA LEU A 111 -7.92 -0.97 3.02
C LEU A 111 -9.30 -0.82 3.66
N LYS A 112 -10.36 -0.77 2.84
CA LYS A 112 -11.73 -0.78 3.34
C LYS A 112 -12.02 -2.06 4.12
N GLN A 113 -11.54 -3.21 3.62
CA GLN A 113 -11.64 -4.49 4.32
C GLN A 113 -10.90 -4.46 5.66
N MET A 114 -9.71 -3.88 5.72
CA MET A 114 -8.98 -3.75 6.99
C MET A 114 -9.78 -2.95 8.02
N ARG A 115 -10.48 -1.89 7.61
CA ARG A 115 -11.40 -1.16 8.50
C ARG A 115 -12.55 -2.03 8.98
N ILE A 116 -13.19 -2.77 8.07
CA ILE A 116 -14.34 -3.64 8.36
C ILE A 116 -13.93 -4.78 9.31
N ILE A 117 -12.86 -5.50 8.99
CA ILE A 117 -12.37 -6.66 9.77
C ILE A 117 -12.01 -6.26 11.20
N HIS A 118 -11.44 -5.06 11.38
CA HIS A 118 -11.03 -4.56 12.70
C HIS A 118 -12.11 -3.69 13.38
N GLY A 119 -13.34 -3.68 12.88
CA GLY A 119 -14.47 -3.00 13.52
C GLY A 119 -14.37 -1.47 13.54
N ILE A 120 -13.55 -0.88 12.67
CA ILE A 120 -13.39 0.58 12.57
C ILE A 120 -14.56 1.14 11.78
N LYS A 121 -15.41 1.90 12.44
CA LYS A 121 -16.59 2.52 11.85
C LYS A 121 -16.19 3.56 10.79
N PHE A 122 -17.06 3.71 9.80
CA PHE A 122 -16.97 4.81 8.85
C PHE A 122 -17.73 6.00 9.43
N GLU A 123 -17.07 7.15 9.50
CA GLU A 123 -17.67 8.39 10.01
C GLU A 123 -18.85 8.85 9.14
N PRO A 124 -19.84 9.55 9.69
CA PRO A 124 -21.03 10.00 8.94
C PRO A 124 -20.69 10.84 7.69
N GLU A 125 -19.67 11.69 7.77
CA GLU A 125 -19.20 12.49 6.65
C GLU A 125 -18.66 11.59 5.52
N LEU A 126 -17.88 10.59 5.87
CA LEU A 126 -17.33 9.62 4.93
C LEU A 126 -18.42 8.74 4.31
N MET A 127 -19.46 8.40 5.08
CA MET A 127 -20.63 7.67 4.57
C MET A 127 -21.38 8.49 3.52
N ARG A 128 -21.59 9.79 3.75
CA ARG A 128 -22.19 10.71 2.77
C ARG A 128 -21.33 10.83 1.52
N GLU A 129 -20.02 10.93 1.69
CA GLU A 129 -19.10 10.94 0.56
C GLU A 129 -19.21 9.66 -0.28
N TYR A 130 -19.27 8.48 0.34
CA TYR A 130 -19.49 7.23 -0.38
C TYR A 130 -20.83 7.20 -1.11
N GLN A 131 -21.90 7.70 -0.50
CA GLN A 131 -23.22 7.81 -1.15
C GLN A 131 -23.13 8.61 -2.46
N HIS A 132 -22.57 9.81 -2.41
CA HIS A 132 -22.39 10.64 -3.62
C HIS A 132 -21.53 9.94 -4.69
N VAL A 133 -20.43 9.30 -4.28
CA VAL A 133 -19.56 8.59 -5.22
C VAL A 133 -20.26 7.38 -5.83
N ILE A 134 -21.12 6.68 -5.09
CA ILE A 134 -21.92 5.56 -5.60
C ILE A 134 -22.90 6.06 -6.67
N TYR A 135 -23.61 7.15 -6.43
CA TYR A 135 -24.50 7.76 -7.44
C TYR A 135 -23.73 8.11 -8.72
N GLN A 136 -22.55 8.74 -8.57
CA GLN A 136 -21.68 9.05 -9.70
C GLN A 136 -21.20 7.80 -10.45
N ASN A 137 -20.86 6.72 -9.74
CA ASN A 137 -20.44 5.46 -10.34
C ASN A 137 -21.56 4.85 -11.18
N ILE A 138 -22.80 4.92 -10.72
CA ILE A 138 -23.99 4.42 -11.43
C ILE A 138 -24.24 5.22 -12.69
N VAL A 139 -24.35 6.55 -12.57
CA VAL A 139 -24.63 7.44 -13.72
C VAL A 139 -23.54 7.29 -14.78
N LYS A 140 -22.27 7.38 -14.37
CA LYS A 140 -21.15 7.22 -15.29
C LYS A 140 -21.09 5.82 -15.91
N GLY A 141 -21.38 4.78 -15.13
CA GLY A 141 -21.44 3.41 -15.62
C GLY A 141 -22.48 3.24 -16.71
N MET A 142 -23.68 3.79 -16.51
CA MET A 142 -24.75 3.76 -17.50
C MET A 142 -24.38 4.56 -18.76
N GLN A 143 -23.81 5.75 -18.62
CA GLN A 143 -23.34 6.55 -19.75
C GLN A 143 -22.31 5.77 -20.60
N VAL A 144 -21.35 5.11 -19.95
CA VAL A 144 -20.37 4.27 -20.66
C VAL A 144 -21.04 3.10 -21.39
N LEU A 145 -22.05 2.46 -20.78
CA LEU A 145 -22.78 1.36 -21.43
C LEU A 145 -23.59 1.81 -22.64
N VAL A 146 -24.24 2.98 -22.57
CA VAL A 146 -24.95 3.57 -23.70
C VAL A 146 -24.00 3.89 -24.86
N ASP A 147 -22.86 4.53 -24.56
CA ASP A 147 -21.83 4.81 -25.57
C ASP A 147 -21.21 3.54 -26.17
N ALA A 148 -20.96 2.54 -25.34
CA ALA A 148 -20.42 1.25 -25.78
C ALA A 148 -21.44 0.52 -26.67
N ARG A 149 -22.71 0.47 -26.29
CA ARG A 149 -23.78 -0.11 -27.09
C ARG A 149 -23.83 0.52 -28.49
N GLU A 150 -23.73 1.84 -28.58
CA GLU A 150 -23.72 2.55 -29.85
C GLU A 150 -22.50 2.19 -30.71
N LYS A 151 -21.29 2.22 -30.12
CA LYS A 151 -20.03 1.87 -30.81
C LYS A 151 -19.96 0.39 -31.24
N LEU A 152 -20.64 -0.48 -30.52
CA LEU A 152 -20.72 -1.92 -30.81
C LEU A 152 -21.87 -2.24 -31.77
N GLU A 153 -22.63 -1.23 -32.21
CA GLU A 153 -23.75 -1.33 -33.15
C GLU A 153 -24.84 -2.32 -32.72
N ILE A 154 -25.04 -2.46 -31.38
CA ILE A 154 -26.05 -3.36 -30.85
C ILE A 154 -27.44 -2.72 -30.96
N PRO A 155 -28.41 -3.35 -31.64
CA PRO A 155 -29.76 -2.75 -31.79
C PRO A 155 -30.50 -2.76 -30.44
N TRP A 156 -31.34 -1.73 -30.22
CA TRP A 156 -32.25 -1.70 -29.08
C TRP A 156 -33.31 -2.79 -29.19
N GLU A 157 -33.70 -3.34 -28.03
CA GLU A 157 -34.82 -4.28 -27.99
C GLU A 157 -36.17 -3.57 -28.09
N HIS A 158 -36.27 -2.39 -27.44
CA HIS A 158 -37.49 -1.61 -27.39
C HIS A 158 -37.27 -0.19 -27.96
N PRO A 159 -38.17 0.34 -28.80
CA PRO A 159 -38.04 1.71 -29.38
C PRO A 159 -37.94 2.81 -28.31
N ASN A 160 -38.65 2.66 -27.19
CA ASN A 160 -38.65 3.68 -26.11
C ASN A 160 -37.30 3.78 -25.39
N THR A 161 -36.45 2.78 -25.50
CA THR A 161 -35.12 2.78 -24.83
C THR A 161 -34.17 3.78 -25.50
N GLU A 162 -34.36 4.08 -26.79
CA GLU A 162 -33.57 5.10 -27.48
C GLU A 162 -33.74 6.50 -26.88
N TYR A 163 -34.99 6.86 -26.52
CA TYR A 163 -35.24 8.10 -25.80
C TYR A 163 -34.58 8.12 -24.44
N ALA A 164 -34.71 7.05 -23.66
CA ALA A 164 -34.01 6.93 -22.37
C ALA A 164 -32.48 7.04 -22.52
N ALA A 165 -31.91 6.48 -23.59
CA ALA A 165 -30.48 6.58 -23.88
C ALA A 165 -30.03 8.01 -24.18
N SER A 166 -30.83 8.77 -24.95
CA SER A 166 -30.56 10.18 -25.22
C SER A 166 -30.58 11.02 -23.93
N GLN A 167 -31.52 10.74 -23.04
CA GLN A 167 -31.58 11.37 -21.71
C GLN A 167 -30.37 10.99 -20.83
N ALA A 168 -29.97 9.72 -20.82
CA ALA A 168 -28.82 9.25 -20.00
C ALA A 168 -27.51 9.96 -20.39
N LYS A 169 -27.30 10.29 -21.66
CA LYS A 169 -26.10 10.99 -22.14
C LYS A 169 -25.96 12.40 -21.55
N ILE A 170 -27.04 13.06 -21.22
CA ILE A 170 -27.06 14.41 -20.68
C ILE A 170 -27.20 14.49 -19.16
N LEU A 171 -27.31 13.34 -18.46
CA LEU A 171 -27.36 13.33 -17.00
C LEU A 171 -26.10 13.98 -16.41
N HIS A 172 -26.30 14.91 -15.49
CA HIS A 172 -25.19 15.56 -14.81
C HIS A 172 -24.52 14.59 -13.84
N ASN A 173 -23.21 14.41 -14.00
CA ASN A 173 -22.38 13.59 -13.11
C ASN A 173 -21.41 14.49 -12.32
N SER A 174 -21.96 15.49 -11.62
CA SER A 174 -21.18 16.43 -10.82
C SER A 174 -20.80 15.87 -9.44
N SER A 175 -19.85 16.51 -8.80
CA SER A 175 -19.39 16.13 -7.45
C SER A 175 -20.39 16.40 -6.31
N GLY A 176 -21.62 16.83 -6.63
CA GLY A 176 -22.68 17.14 -5.68
C GLY A 176 -24.00 16.46 -5.99
N LEU A 177 -23.99 15.30 -6.67
CA LEU A 177 -25.23 14.57 -6.98
C LEU A 177 -25.88 14.09 -5.68
N ASP A 178 -26.99 14.73 -5.29
CA ASP A 178 -27.78 14.41 -4.10
C ASP A 178 -28.80 13.28 -4.35
N ALA A 179 -29.45 12.83 -3.28
CA ALA A 179 -30.40 11.72 -3.34
C ALA A 179 -31.66 12.07 -4.15
N GLU A 180 -32.13 13.31 -4.08
CA GLU A 180 -33.34 13.75 -4.78
C GLU A 180 -33.08 13.79 -6.29
N THR A 181 -31.98 14.36 -6.73
CA THR A 181 -31.56 14.39 -8.14
C THR A 181 -31.30 12.98 -8.65
N PHE A 182 -30.63 12.13 -7.87
CA PHE A 182 -30.38 10.74 -8.25
C PHE A 182 -31.68 9.95 -8.42
N GLN A 183 -32.66 10.17 -7.53
CA GLN A 183 -33.97 9.52 -7.63
C GLN A 183 -34.69 9.90 -8.94
N GLN A 184 -34.56 11.16 -9.42
CA GLN A 184 -35.13 11.57 -10.71
C GLN A 184 -34.46 10.84 -11.90
N TYR A 185 -33.20 10.45 -11.78
CA TYR A 185 -32.46 9.71 -12.83
C TYR A 185 -32.80 8.21 -12.85
N THR A 186 -33.30 7.68 -11.73
CA THR A 186 -33.54 6.24 -11.54
C THR A 186 -34.44 5.62 -12.59
N PRO A 187 -35.58 6.20 -13.01
CA PRO A 187 -36.45 5.59 -14.04
C PRO A 187 -35.73 5.40 -15.38
N ILE A 188 -34.91 6.39 -15.77
CA ILE A 188 -34.13 6.33 -17.02
C ILE A 188 -33.11 5.20 -16.94
N ILE A 189 -32.34 5.14 -15.84
CA ILE A 189 -31.29 4.14 -15.63
C ILE A 189 -31.90 2.74 -15.52
N HIS A 190 -33.03 2.61 -14.84
CA HIS A 190 -33.75 1.34 -14.72
C HIS A 190 -34.23 0.81 -16.08
N THR A 191 -34.87 1.66 -16.90
CA THR A 191 -35.33 1.31 -18.25
C THR A 191 -34.17 0.82 -19.11
N LEU A 192 -33.03 1.50 -19.06
CA LEU A 192 -31.83 1.11 -19.80
C LEU A 192 -31.25 -0.21 -19.31
N TRP A 193 -31.17 -0.43 -17.99
CA TRP A 193 -30.59 -1.66 -17.44
C TRP A 193 -31.44 -2.90 -17.71
N GLN A 194 -32.73 -2.75 -17.95
CA GLN A 194 -33.64 -3.85 -18.34
C GLN A 194 -33.53 -4.23 -19.83
N ASP A 195 -33.05 -3.32 -20.69
CA ASP A 195 -32.92 -3.61 -22.11
C ASP A 195 -31.75 -4.58 -22.40
N ARG A 196 -32.03 -5.61 -23.22
CA ARG A 196 -31.03 -6.62 -23.60
C ARG A 196 -29.83 -6.02 -24.35
N ALA A 197 -30.01 -4.91 -25.05
CA ALA A 197 -28.91 -4.26 -25.77
C ALA A 197 -27.83 -3.78 -24.78
N ILE A 198 -28.24 -3.20 -23.65
CA ILE A 198 -27.31 -2.79 -22.58
C ILE A 198 -26.70 -3.99 -21.90
N LYS A 199 -27.45 -5.07 -21.63
CA LYS A 199 -26.90 -6.31 -21.08
C LYS A 199 -25.84 -6.93 -22.00
N ARG A 200 -26.12 -7.00 -23.31
CA ARG A 200 -25.15 -7.46 -24.32
C ARG A 200 -23.91 -6.56 -24.40
N ALA A 201 -24.08 -5.24 -24.32
CA ALA A 201 -22.94 -4.34 -24.23
C ALA A 201 -22.08 -4.65 -22.99
N TYR A 202 -22.72 -4.89 -21.83
CA TYR A 202 -22.02 -5.25 -20.61
C TYR A 202 -21.28 -6.61 -20.71
N GLU A 203 -21.84 -7.60 -21.39
CA GLU A 203 -21.18 -8.88 -21.66
C GLU A 203 -19.86 -8.68 -22.45
N ARG A 204 -19.84 -7.70 -23.37
CA ARG A 204 -18.67 -7.30 -24.17
C ARG A 204 -17.77 -6.25 -23.48
N ARG A 205 -17.89 -6.07 -22.16
CA ARG A 205 -17.15 -5.07 -21.37
C ARG A 205 -15.62 -5.14 -21.46
N ARG A 206 -15.06 -6.23 -21.96
CA ARG A 206 -13.62 -6.37 -22.25
C ARG A 206 -13.14 -5.40 -23.35
N GLU A 207 -14.04 -4.96 -24.22
CA GLU A 207 -13.74 -4.14 -25.40
C GLU A 207 -13.70 -2.63 -25.08
N PHE A 208 -14.12 -2.25 -23.88
CA PHE A 208 -14.14 -0.85 -23.43
C PHE A 208 -13.85 -0.70 -21.94
N GLN A 209 -13.67 0.53 -21.49
CA GLN A 209 -13.29 0.81 -20.10
C GLN A 209 -14.54 1.04 -19.23
N ILE A 210 -14.83 0.11 -18.33
CA ILE A 210 -15.92 0.22 -17.36
C ILE A 210 -15.47 -0.32 -16.00
N SER A 211 -16.06 0.19 -14.91
CA SER A 211 -15.80 -0.33 -13.57
C SER A 211 -16.42 -1.71 -13.36
N ASP A 212 -15.71 -2.63 -12.74
CA ASP A 212 -16.20 -3.98 -12.42
C ASP A 212 -17.47 -3.98 -11.54
N SER A 213 -17.68 -2.91 -10.77
CA SER A 213 -18.80 -2.80 -9.82
C SER A 213 -20.09 -2.25 -10.43
N VAL A 214 -20.10 -1.93 -11.72
CA VAL A 214 -21.27 -1.27 -12.36
C VAL A 214 -22.51 -2.17 -12.30
N SER A 215 -22.37 -3.46 -12.64
CA SER A 215 -23.50 -4.40 -12.57
C SER A 215 -24.07 -4.52 -11.16
N TYR A 216 -23.19 -4.65 -10.15
CA TYR A 216 -23.62 -4.72 -8.77
C TYR A 216 -24.53 -3.54 -8.38
N PHE A 217 -24.13 -2.32 -8.73
CA PHE A 217 -24.92 -1.14 -8.38
C PHE A 217 -26.20 -1.02 -9.22
N LEU A 218 -26.17 -1.41 -10.49
CA LEU A 218 -27.36 -1.39 -11.35
C LEU A 218 -28.37 -2.46 -10.94
N ASP A 219 -27.92 -3.62 -10.44
CA ASP A 219 -28.81 -4.66 -9.91
C ASP A 219 -29.44 -4.26 -8.56
N GLU A 220 -28.78 -3.39 -7.78
CA GLU A 220 -29.24 -2.87 -6.49
C GLU A 220 -29.91 -1.47 -6.60
N LEU A 221 -30.23 -1.03 -7.81
CA LEU A 221 -30.66 0.35 -8.10
C LEU A 221 -31.86 0.80 -7.26
N ASP A 222 -32.88 -0.04 -7.11
CA ASP A 222 -34.10 0.29 -6.39
C ASP A 222 -33.84 0.55 -4.90
N ARG A 223 -32.89 -0.17 -4.30
CA ARG A 223 -32.49 0.04 -2.90
C ARG A 223 -31.66 1.32 -2.76
N ILE A 224 -30.77 1.57 -3.72
CA ILE A 224 -29.85 2.71 -3.71
C ILE A 224 -30.57 4.03 -4.01
N ALA A 225 -31.65 4.00 -4.79
CA ALA A 225 -32.44 5.16 -5.15
C ALA A 225 -33.39 5.67 -4.06
N ARG A 226 -33.49 4.99 -2.93
CA ARG A 226 -34.33 5.43 -1.82
C ARG A 226 -33.74 6.70 -1.17
N LEU A 227 -34.60 7.62 -0.76
CA LEU A 227 -34.18 8.87 -0.11
C LEU A 227 -33.49 8.63 1.25
N ASP A 228 -33.84 7.52 1.93
CA ASP A 228 -33.24 7.08 3.20
C ASP A 228 -32.03 6.17 3.00
N TYR A 229 -31.51 6.05 1.78
CA TYR A 229 -30.36 5.17 1.49
C TYR A 229 -29.11 5.57 2.25
N VAL A 230 -28.55 4.60 2.96
CA VAL A 230 -27.23 4.68 3.59
C VAL A 230 -26.37 3.54 3.04
N PRO A 231 -25.15 3.81 2.54
CA PRO A 231 -24.30 2.78 2.00
C PRO A 231 -23.98 1.65 2.98
N SER A 232 -24.22 0.42 2.59
CA SER A 232 -23.82 -0.78 3.35
C SER A 232 -22.30 -0.98 3.23
N GLN A 233 -21.72 -1.84 4.08
CA GLN A 233 -20.32 -2.23 3.95
C GLN A 233 -20.01 -2.81 2.56
N LYS A 234 -20.93 -3.58 1.98
CA LYS A 234 -20.81 -4.14 0.63
C LYS A 234 -20.79 -3.04 -0.42
N ASP A 235 -21.67 -2.03 -0.31
CA ASP A 235 -21.67 -0.87 -1.22
C ASP A 235 -20.34 -0.10 -1.15
N ILE A 236 -19.82 0.10 0.06
CA ILE A 236 -18.54 0.77 0.26
C ILE A 236 -17.42 -0.02 -0.42
N LEU A 237 -17.37 -1.35 -0.30
CA LEU A 237 -16.35 -2.18 -0.94
C LEU A 237 -16.40 -2.07 -2.46
N HIS A 238 -17.58 -2.07 -3.05
CA HIS A 238 -17.80 -1.91 -4.49
C HIS A 238 -17.62 -0.47 -4.98
N CYS A 239 -17.75 0.53 -4.07
CA CYS A 239 -17.62 1.94 -4.44
C CYS A 239 -16.22 2.25 -4.97
N ARG A 240 -16.14 2.77 -6.20
CA ARG A 240 -14.89 3.16 -6.83
C ARG A 240 -14.62 4.65 -6.68
N LYS A 241 -13.56 4.97 -5.95
CA LYS A 241 -12.97 6.29 -5.83
C LYS A 241 -11.49 6.21 -6.19
N ALA A 242 -11.04 7.01 -7.15
CA ALA A 242 -9.63 7.02 -7.54
C ALA A 242 -8.75 7.61 -6.42
N THR A 243 -7.68 6.92 -6.05
CA THR A 243 -6.70 7.41 -5.06
C THR A 243 -5.80 8.47 -5.70
N LYS A 244 -5.87 9.71 -5.21
CA LYS A 244 -5.06 10.84 -5.68
C LYS A 244 -4.07 11.24 -4.61
N GLY A 245 -2.94 10.53 -4.49
CA GLY A 245 -1.94 10.90 -3.48
C GLY A 245 -1.37 9.71 -2.74
N VAL A 246 -0.89 9.98 -1.54
CA VAL A 246 -0.40 9.01 -0.57
C VAL A 246 -1.26 9.15 0.68
N TYR A 247 -1.82 8.04 1.15
CA TYR A 247 -2.65 8.00 2.35
C TYR A 247 -2.09 6.99 3.32
N GLU A 248 -1.88 7.40 4.56
CA GLU A 248 -1.49 6.51 5.64
C GLU A 248 -2.70 6.22 6.54
N PHE A 249 -2.88 4.95 6.84
CA PHE A 249 -3.95 4.48 7.71
C PHE A 249 -3.38 3.50 8.74
N THR A 250 -3.56 3.79 10.03
CA THR A 250 -3.00 2.98 11.11
C THR A 250 -4.07 2.18 11.83
N ILE A 251 -3.84 0.89 11.99
CA ILE A 251 -4.65 -0.02 12.79
C ILE A 251 -3.77 -0.62 13.89
N ARG A 252 -4.26 -0.69 15.11
CA ARG A 252 -3.60 -1.43 16.20
C ARG A 252 -4.09 -2.86 16.23
N ILE A 253 -3.17 -3.81 15.98
CA ILE A 253 -3.44 -5.24 15.99
C ILE A 253 -2.53 -5.85 17.05
N GLN A 254 -3.08 -6.49 18.09
CA GLN A 254 -2.34 -7.05 19.21
C GLN A 254 -1.33 -6.05 19.83
N ASN A 255 -1.77 -4.79 20.00
CA ASN A 255 -0.97 -3.65 20.49
C ASN A 255 0.20 -3.22 19.58
N ILE A 256 0.34 -3.80 18.39
CA ILE A 256 1.32 -3.41 17.38
C ILE A 256 0.63 -2.48 16.38
N PRO A 257 1.17 -1.27 16.13
CA PRO A 257 0.62 -0.39 15.11
C PRO A 257 1.01 -0.90 13.72
N PHE A 258 0.01 -1.23 12.90
CA PHE A 258 0.14 -1.52 11.48
C PHE A 258 -0.20 -0.25 10.70
N VAL A 259 0.78 0.29 10.01
CA VAL A 259 0.63 1.50 9.17
C VAL A 259 0.53 1.05 7.72
N PHE A 260 -0.65 1.19 7.14
CA PHE A 260 -0.90 0.91 5.73
C PHE A 260 -0.69 2.19 4.93
N VAL A 261 0.13 2.12 3.89
CA VAL A 261 0.39 3.24 2.98
C VAL A 261 -0.24 2.93 1.64
N ASP A 262 -1.36 3.60 1.30
CA ASP A 262 -2.04 3.48 0.00
C ASP A 262 -1.53 4.57 -0.95
N VAL A 263 -1.19 4.15 -2.15
CA VAL A 263 -0.72 5.05 -3.21
C VAL A 263 -1.51 4.83 -4.50
N GLY A 264 -1.76 5.90 -5.24
CA GLY A 264 -2.43 5.81 -6.53
C GLY A 264 -1.66 4.91 -7.49
N GLY A 265 -2.37 3.96 -8.14
CA GLY A 265 -1.78 2.97 -9.06
C GLY A 265 -1.75 3.39 -10.52
N GLN A 266 -2.49 4.44 -10.90
CA GLN A 266 -2.47 4.99 -12.27
C GLN A 266 -1.09 5.54 -12.63
N ARG A 267 -0.71 5.50 -13.91
CA ARG A 267 0.62 5.96 -14.39
C ARG A 267 0.99 7.35 -13.87
N THR A 268 0.06 8.30 -13.90
CA THR A 268 0.24 9.68 -13.44
C THR A 268 0.49 9.82 -11.94
N GLN A 269 0.15 8.81 -11.13
CA GLN A 269 0.32 8.83 -9.68
C GLN A 269 1.61 8.14 -9.21
N ARG A 270 2.22 7.29 -10.04
CA ARG A 270 3.38 6.45 -9.64
C ARG A 270 4.62 7.25 -9.30
N GLN A 271 4.80 8.44 -9.88
CA GLN A 271 5.88 9.36 -9.49
C GLN A 271 5.88 9.70 -7.98
N LYS A 272 4.72 9.57 -7.30
CA LYS A 272 4.59 9.79 -5.87
C LYS A 272 5.11 8.62 -5.03
N TRP A 273 5.30 7.44 -5.63
CA TRP A 273 5.74 6.23 -4.93
C TRP A 273 7.14 6.38 -4.33
N THR A 274 8.02 7.13 -5.01
CA THR A 274 9.40 7.38 -4.53
C THR A 274 9.43 8.02 -3.15
N LYS A 275 8.42 8.81 -2.79
CA LYS A 275 8.29 9.42 -1.46
C LYS A 275 8.01 8.42 -0.34
N CYS A 276 7.54 7.21 -0.71
CA CYS A 276 7.23 6.13 0.22
C CYS A 276 8.35 5.08 0.29
N PHE A 277 9.39 5.21 -0.55
CA PHE A 277 10.50 4.27 -0.63
C PHE A 277 11.58 4.66 0.40
N ASP A 278 11.20 4.73 1.65
CA ASP A 278 12.09 4.97 2.77
C ASP A 278 12.48 3.66 3.47
N CYS A 279 13.51 3.72 4.29
CA CYS A 279 14.02 2.56 5.04
C CYS A 279 13.04 2.04 6.12
N SER A 280 11.86 2.64 6.24
CA SER A 280 10.88 2.26 7.28
C SER A 280 9.86 1.23 6.81
N VAL A 281 9.82 0.91 5.51
CA VAL A 281 8.89 -0.10 4.96
C VAL A 281 9.27 -1.48 5.48
N THR A 282 8.32 -2.12 6.15
CA THR A 282 8.49 -3.48 6.68
C THR A 282 8.21 -4.55 5.63
N SER A 283 7.13 -4.36 4.86
CA SER A 283 6.72 -5.28 3.79
C SER A 283 5.95 -4.54 2.70
N ILE A 284 6.00 -5.08 1.49
CA ILE A 284 5.22 -4.61 0.35
C ILE A 284 4.08 -5.59 0.09
N LEU A 285 2.85 -5.07 0.06
CA LEU A 285 1.69 -5.79 -0.45
C LEU A 285 1.47 -5.38 -1.90
N PHE A 286 1.79 -6.27 -2.83
CA PHE A 286 1.62 -5.99 -4.26
C PHE A 286 0.34 -6.63 -4.77
N LEU A 287 -0.63 -5.83 -5.19
CA LEU A 287 -1.93 -6.29 -5.67
C LEU A 287 -1.99 -6.28 -7.20
N VAL A 288 -2.40 -7.41 -7.75
CA VAL A 288 -2.62 -7.62 -9.18
C VAL A 288 -4.08 -7.97 -9.42
N SER A 289 -4.70 -7.37 -10.41
CA SER A 289 -5.99 -7.84 -10.90
C SER A 289 -5.78 -9.01 -11.87
N SER A 290 -6.02 -10.22 -11.42
CA SER A 290 -5.80 -11.44 -12.21
C SER A 290 -6.83 -11.62 -13.33
N SER A 291 -7.97 -10.94 -13.27
CA SER A 291 -9.04 -11.01 -14.28
C SER A 291 -8.81 -10.09 -15.49
N GLU A 292 -7.74 -9.30 -15.52
CA GLU A 292 -7.54 -8.25 -16.54
C GLU A 292 -6.61 -8.69 -17.70
N PHE A 293 -6.46 -9.99 -17.93
CA PHE A 293 -5.61 -10.55 -18.99
C PHE A 293 -6.10 -10.23 -20.42
N ASP A 294 -7.38 -9.88 -20.58
CA ASP A 294 -8.05 -9.55 -21.82
C ASP A 294 -8.38 -8.06 -21.99
N GLN A 295 -7.83 -7.21 -21.13
CA GLN A 295 -8.13 -5.77 -21.10
C GLN A 295 -6.88 -4.93 -21.37
N VAL A 296 -7.10 -3.74 -21.94
CA VAL A 296 -6.04 -2.76 -22.16
C VAL A 296 -6.17 -1.58 -21.19
N LEU A 297 -5.08 -0.84 -20.99
CA LEU A 297 -5.08 0.36 -20.17
C LEU A 297 -5.94 1.49 -20.79
N ALA A 298 -6.60 2.24 -19.92
CA ALA A 298 -7.36 3.43 -20.32
C ALA A 298 -6.44 4.55 -20.86
N GLU A 299 -5.21 4.62 -20.35
CA GLU A 299 -4.25 5.68 -20.62
C GLU A 299 -3.68 5.66 -22.05
N ASP A 300 -3.48 4.48 -22.64
CA ASP A 300 -2.89 4.34 -23.98
C ASP A 300 -3.70 3.46 -24.93
N ARG A 301 -4.73 2.74 -24.44
CA ARG A 301 -5.62 1.85 -25.17
C ARG A 301 -4.90 0.75 -25.98
N LYS A 302 -3.69 0.39 -25.60
CA LYS A 302 -2.83 -0.59 -26.28
C LYS A 302 -2.21 -1.59 -25.32
N THR A 303 -1.66 -1.12 -24.21
CA THR A 303 -0.94 -1.96 -23.26
C THR A 303 -1.92 -2.87 -22.51
N ASN A 304 -1.67 -4.18 -22.53
CA ASN A 304 -2.43 -5.13 -21.72
C ASN A 304 -2.26 -4.83 -20.22
N ARG A 305 -3.35 -4.83 -19.47
CA ARG A 305 -3.36 -4.44 -18.04
C ARG A 305 -2.60 -5.41 -17.16
N LEU A 306 -2.62 -6.72 -17.47
CA LEU A 306 -1.88 -7.71 -16.71
C LEU A 306 -0.37 -7.61 -17.00
N GLU A 307 0.03 -7.36 -18.26
CA GLU A 307 1.42 -7.08 -18.65
C GLU A 307 1.96 -5.81 -17.97
N GLU A 308 1.16 -4.75 -17.92
CA GLU A 308 1.53 -3.54 -17.18
C GLU A 308 1.79 -3.83 -15.70
N SER A 309 0.90 -4.63 -15.07
CA SER A 309 1.06 -5.05 -13.66
C SER A 309 2.33 -5.87 -13.46
N LYS A 310 2.67 -6.76 -14.41
CA LYS A 310 3.91 -7.55 -14.41
C LYS A 310 5.15 -6.65 -14.52
N ASN A 311 5.14 -5.67 -15.43
CA ASN A 311 6.25 -4.74 -15.61
C ASN A 311 6.50 -3.86 -14.38
N ILE A 312 5.42 -3.44 -13.72
CA ILE A 312 5.53 -2.72 -12.44
C ILE A 312 6.15 -3.64 -11.37
N PHE A 313 5.68 -4.88 -11.29
CA PHE A 313 6.19 -5.85 -10.32
C PHE A 313 7.66 -6.16 -10.56
N ASP A 314 8.09 -6.34 -11.81
CA ASP A 314 9.50 -6.50 -12.19
C ASP A 314 10.36 -5.33 -11.68
N THR A 315 9.89 -4.10 -11.89
CA THR A 315 10.56 -2.90 -11.38
C THR A 315 10.71 -2.90 -9.86
N ILE A 316 9.66 -3.34 -9.13
CA ILE A 316 9.65 -3.32 -7.66
C ILE A 316 10.49 -4.47 -7.08
N VAL A 317 10.30 -5.71 -7.57
CA VAL A 317 10.97 -6.90 -7.00
C VAL A 317 12.49 -6.90 -7.24
N ASN A 318 12.93 -6.25 -8.29
CA ASN A 318 14.36 -6.14 -8.64
C ASN A 318 15.01 -4.81 -8.22
N ASN A 319 14.27 -3.94 -7.52
CA ASN A 319 14.80 -2.67 -7.02
C ASN A 319 15.71 -2.90 -5.81
N THR A 320 16.91 -2.35 -5.84
CA THR A 320 17.89 -2.48 -4.74
C THR A 320 17.41 -1.87 -3.42
N THR A 321 16.56 -0.84 -3.46
CA THR A 321 15.96 -0.22 -2.27
C THR A 321 15.12 -1.21 -1.46
N PHE A 322 14.54 -2.23 -2.10
CA PHE A 322 13.69 -3.23 -1.45
C PHE A 322 14.40 -4.57 -1.17
N GLN A 323 15.73 -4.60 -1.28
CA GLN A 323 16.49 -5.78 -0.88
C GLN A 323 16.27 -6.08 0.61
N GLY A 324 15.87 -7.33 0.91
CA GLY A 324 15.56 -7.76 2.28
C GLY A 324 14.14 -7.45 2.75
N ILE A 325 13.36 -6.63 2.03
CA ILE A 325 11.94 -6.37 2.32
C ILE A 325 11.10 -7.53 1.80
N SER A 326 10.16 -8.02 2.61
CA SER A 326 9.20 -9.06 2.19
C SER A 326 8.22 -8.50 1.17
N ILE A 327 8.03 -9.24 0.09
CA ILE A 327 7.01 -8.92 -0.91
C ILE A 327 5.92 -9.98 -0.84
N ILE A 328 4.68 -9.53 -0.68
CA ILE A 328 3.50 -10.36 -0.64
C ILE A 328 2.65 -10.02 -1.86
N LEU A 329 2.54 -10.98 -2.77
CA LEU A 329 1.82 -10.85 -4.03
C LEU A 329 0.37 -11.31 -3.84
N PHE A 330 -0.59 -10.40 -4.03
CA PHE A 330 -2.02 -10.71 -4.06
C PHE A 330 -2.50 -10.78 -5.50
N LEU A 331 -2.82 -11.99 -5.96
CA LEU A 331 -3.51 -12.25 -7.22
C LEU A 331 -5.01 -12.10 -6.96
N ASN A 332 -5.47 -10.86 -7.08
CA ASN A 332 -6.81 -10.41 -6.67
C ASN A 332 -7.85 -10.57 -7.78
N LYS A 333 -9.12 -10.41 -7.43
CA LYS A 333 -10.31 -10.53 -8.28
C LYS A 333 -10.49 -11.96 -8.84
N THR A 334 -10.25 -12.95 -7.99
CA THR A 334 -10.37 -14.38 -8.38
C THR A 334 -11.80 -14.79 -8.75
N ASP A 335 -12.80 -14.12 -8.22
CA ASP A 335 -14.21 -14.22 -8.55
C ASP A 335 -14.47 -13.85 -10.02
N LEU A 336 -13.96 -12.69 -10.45
CA LEU A 336 -14.06 -12.24 -11.85
C LEU A 336 -13.22 -13.10 -12.78
N LEU A 337 -12.04 -13.55 -12.36
CA LEU A 337 -11.25 -14.50 -13.12
C LEU A 337 -12.03 -15.80 -13.34
N ALA A 338 -12.65 -16.34 -12.30
CA ALA A 338 -13.45 -17.56 -12.39
C ALA A 338 -14.65 -17.41 -13.34
N GLN A 339 -15.31 -16.25 -13.35
CA GLN A 339 -16.38 -15.97 -14.31
C GLN A 339 -15.86 -15.99 -15.75
N LYS A 340 -14.72 -15.35 -16.02
CA LYS A 340 -14.12 -15.33 -17.37
C LYS A 340 -13.65 -16.70 -17.84
N VAL A 341 -12.99 -17.46 -16.97
CA VAL A 341 -12.49 -18.82 -17.30
C VAL A 341 -13.63 -19.80 -17.59
N ARG A 342 -14.81 -19.63 -16.95
CA ARG A 342 -16.00 -20.43 -17.22
C ARG A 342 -16.71 -20.05 -18.51
N ASN A 343 -16.48 -18.84 -19.03
CA ASN A 343 -17.11 -18.40 -20.28
C ASN A 343 -16.38 -19.01 -21.48
N PRO A 344 -17.07 -19.82 -22.33
CA PRO A 344 -16.46 -20.45 -23.50
C PRO A 344 -15.99 -19.44 -24.56
N GLU A 345 -16.53 -18.21 -24.54
CA GLU A 345 -16.11 -17.11 -25.43
C GLU A 345 -14.86 -16.38 -24.94
N THR A 346 -14.22 -16.83 -23.87
CA THR A 346 -13.02 -16.20 -23.33
C THR A 346 -11.89 -17.22 -23.27
N ASP A 347 -10.82 -16.97 -24.00
CA ASP A 347 -9.66 -17.83 -24.03
C ASP A 347 -8.39 -17.01 -23.77
N ILE A 348 -7.66 -17.36 -22.73
CA ILE A 348 -6.41 -16.69 -22.35
C ILE A 348 -5.32 -16.83 -23.43
N ARG A 349 -5.35 -17.89 -24.25
CA ARG A 349 -4.37 -18.14 -25.31
C ARG A 349 -4.38 -17.06 -26.41
N TRP A 350 -5.50 -16.35 -26.57
CA TRP A 350 -5.58 -15.22 -27.52
C TRP A 350 -4.67 -14.06 -27.12
N TYR A 351 -4.39 -13.94 -25.84
CA TYR A 351 -3.54 -12.88 -25.28
C TYR A 351 -2.17 -13.39 -24.88
N TYR A 352 -2.07 -14.67 -24.52
CA TYR A 352 -0.87 -15.36 -24.07
C TYR A 352 -0.70 -16.71 -24.80
N PRO A 353 -0.18 -16.68 -26.05
CA PRO A 353 -0.01 -17.89 -26.85
C PRO A 353 0.90 -18.97 -26.20
N GLN A 354 1.75 -18.55 -25.28
CA GLN A 354 2.63 -19.45 -24.51
C GLN A 354 1.90 -20.24 -23.41
N PHE A 355 0.61 -19.98 -23.18
CA PHE A 355 -0.18 -20.75 -22.22
C PHE A 355 -0.50 -22.16 -22.80
N THR A 356 -0.07 -23.19 -22.07
CA THR A 356 -0.23 -24.60 -22.50
C THR A 356 -1.29 -25.37 -21.70
N GLY A 357 -1.85 -24.76 -20.63
CA GLY A 357 -2.88 -25.37 -19.79
C GLY A 357 -4.28 -25.36 -20.42
N ASN A 358 -5.25 -25.83 -19.66
CA ASN A 358 -6.66 -25.74 -20.04
C ASN A 358 -7.19 -24.32 -19.78
N PRO A 359 -7.63 -23.55 -20.82
CA PRO A 359 -8.09 -22.18 -20.67
C PRO A 359 -9.38 -22.06 -19.85
N HIS A 360 -10.11 -23.15 -19.64
CA HIS A 360 -11.32 -23.21 -18.82
C HIS A 360 -11.08 -23.85 -17.45
N SER A 361 -9.81 -24.12 -17.09
CA SER A 361 -9.40 -24.53 -15.74
C SER A 361 -8.91 -23.31 -14.95
N ILE A 362 -9.64 -22.96 -13.89
CA ILE A 362 -9.24 -21.84 -13.02
C ILE A 362 -7.84 -22.04 -12.41
N LEU A 363 -7.50 -23.27 -12.05
CA LEU A 363 -6.21 -23.63 -11.46
C LEU A 363 -5.07 -23.45 -12.47
N ASP A 364 -5.26 -23.87 -13.71
CA ASP A 364 -4.23 -23.73 -14.75
C ASP A 364 -3.96 -22.25 -15.06
N VAL A 365 -5.03 -21.47 -15.21
CA VAL A 365 -4.92 -20.03 -15.47
C VAL A 365 -4.29 -19.29 -14.28
N GLN A 366 -4.68 -19.61 -13.04
CA GLN A 366 -4.07 -19.03 -11.85
C GLN A 366 -2.59 -19.37 -11.73
N ASN A 367 -2.21 -20.62 -11.96
CA ASN A 367 -0.82 -21.06 -11.92
C ASN A 367 0.01 -20.36 -13.01
N PHE A 368 -0.51 -20.23 -14.22
CA PHE A 368 0.15 -19.50 -15.29
C PHE A 368 0.40 -18.04 -14.91
N ILE A 369 -0.61 -17.34 -14.43
CA ILE A 369 -0.47 -15.94 -13.98
C ILE A 369 0.56 -15.85 -12.86
N LEU A 370 0.51 -16.74 -11.87
CA LEU A 370 1.49 -16.77 -10.79
C LEU A 370 2.92 -16.92 -11.34
N GLN A 371 3.14 -17.89 -12.25
CA GLN A 371 4.45 -18.13 -12.85
C GLN A 371 4.96 -16.90 -13.63
N MET A 372 4.09 -16.20 -14.36
CA MET A 372 4.44 -14.94 -15.03
C MET A 372 5.09 -13.93 -14.07
N PHE A 373 4.52 -13.77 -12.87
CA PHE A 373 5.05 -12.85 -11.86
C PHE A 373 6.29 -13.41 -11.15
N MET A 374 6.36 -14.70 -10.92
CA MET A 374 7.53 -15.31 -10.28
C MET A 374 8.77 -15.29 -11.19
N ASN A 375 8.59 -15.41 -12.50
CA ASN A 375 9.68 -15.49 -13.48
C ASN A 375 10.39 -14.15 -13.74
N VAL A 376 9.80 -13.00 -13.40
CA VAL A 376 10.48 -11.71 -13.56
C VAL A 376 11.52 -11.44 -12.47
N ARG A 377 11.54 -12.25 -11.42
CA ARG A 377 12.47 -12.10 -10.30
C ARG A 377 13.87 -12.54 -10.66
N LYS A 378 14.85 -11.62 -10.57
CA LYS A 378 16.26 -11.89 -10.85
C LYS A 378 17.00 -12.42 -9.62
N ASN A 379 16.64 -11.94 -8.42
CA ASN A 379 17.26 -12.36 -7.17
C ASN A 379 16.33 -13.29 -6.38
N THR A 380 16.75 -14.54 -6.16
CA THR A 380 15.96 -15.55 -5.44
C THR A 380 16.06 -15.46 -3.92
N ASN A 381 16.97 -14.62 -3.38
CA ASN A 381 17.19 -14.51 -1.93
C ASN A 381 16.05 -13.76 -1.19
N THR A 382 15.24 -12.95 -1.90
CA THR A 382 14.08 -12.29 -1.30
C THR A 382 12.89 -13.22 -1.34
N ALA A 383 12.30 -13.55 -0.19
CA ALA A 383 11.10 -14.37 -0.13
C ALA A 383 9.90 -13.60 -0.72
N ILE A 384 9.19 -14.22 -1.65
CA ILE A 384 7.89 -13.76 -2.16
C ILE A 384 6.84 -14.74 -1.66
N TYR A 385 5.86 -14.20 -0.96
CA TYR A 385 4.65 -14.94 -0.58
C TYR A 385 3.54 -14.58 -1.55
N HIS A 386 2.66 -15.50 -1.86
CA HIS A 386 1.54 -15.24 -2.77
C HIS A 386 0.22 -15.74 -2.21
N HIS A 387 -0.86 -15.04 -2.54
CA HIS A 387 -2.22 -15.41 -2.19
C HIS A 387 -3.17 -15.09 -3.33
N PHE A 388 -4.10 -15.99 -3.58
CA PHE A 388 -5.24 -15.73 -4.46
C PHE A 388 -6.36 -15.11 -3.63
N THR A 389 -6.78 -13.90 -4.02
CA THR A 389 -7.67 -13.09 -3.18
C THR A 389 -8.89 -12.59 -3.93
N ASN A 390 -9.96 -12.36 -3.16
CA ASN A 390 -11.12 -11.59 -3.56
C ASN A 390 -11.32 -10.44 -2.57
N ALA A 391 -10.91 -9.23 -2.94
CA ALA A 391 -10.92 -8.08 -2.03
C ALA A 391 -12.33 -7.65 -1.59
N VAL A 392 -13.40 -8.06 -2.27
CA VAL A 392 -14.79 -7.78 -1.84
C VAL A 392 -15.34 -8.84 -0.90
N ASP A 393 -14.66 -9.97 -0.73
CA ASP A 393 -14.99 -11.02 0.22
C ASP A 393 -14.25 -10.82 1.55
N THR A 394 -14.99 -10.41 2.58
CA THR A 394 -14.42 -10.11 3.90
C THR A 394 -13.79 -11.34 4.55
N GLN A 395 -14.41 -12.54 4.40
CA GLN A 395 -13.89 -13.76 5.00
C GLN A 395 -12.59 -14.20 4.33
N ASN A 396 -12.52 -14.12 3.00
CA ASN A 396 -11.31 -14.42 2.24
C ASN A 396 -10.16 -13.50 2.69
N ILE A 397 -10.39 -12.19 2.73
CA ILE A 397 -9.35 -11.23 3.13
C ILE A 397 -8.93 -11.41 4.59
N LYS A 398 -9.87 -11.74 5.50
CA LYS A 398 -9.54 -12.00 6.90
C LYS A 398 -8.56 -13.17 7.04
N VAL A 399 -8.86 -14.31 6.41
CA VAL A 399 -7.99 -15.51 6.46
C VAL A 399 -6.62 -15.21 5.86
N VAL A 400 -6.58 -14.56 4.68
CA VAL A 400 -5.33 -14.21 4.01
C VAL A 400 -4.52 -13.22 4.85
N PHE A 401 -5.16 -12.19 5.40
CA PHE A 401 -4.46 -11.18 6.20
C PHE A 401 -3.92 -11.77 7.51
N ASP A 402 -4.63 -12.69 8.16
CA ASP A 402 -4.10 -13.37 9.35
C ASP A 402 -2.82 -14.14 9.02
N SER A 403 -2.76 -14.86 7.90
CA SER A 403 -1.55 -15.54 7.44
C SER A 403 -0.40 -14.56 7.12
N VAL A 404 -0.71 -13.46 6.44
CA VAL A 404 0.26 -12.40 6.11
C VAL A 404 0.81 -11.74 7.36
N LYS A 405 -0.05 -11.39 8.31
CA LYS A 405 0.32 -10.80 9.60
C LYS A 405 1.31 -11.68 10.35
N ASP A 406 1.04 -12.98 10.46
CA ASP A 406 1.91 -13.92 11.16
C ASP A 406 3.28 -14.03 10.47
N THR A 407 3.30 -14.08 9.14
CA THR A 407 4.54 -14.07 8.35
C THR A 407 5.39 -12.82 8.62
N ILE A 408 4.75 -11.65 8.63
CA ILE A 408 5.42 -10.36 8.87
C ILE A 408 5.95 -10.28 10.31
N LEU A 409 5.14 -10.69 11.29
CA LEU A 409 5.53 -10.66 12.70
C LEU A 409 6.67 -11.61 13.00
N HIS A 410 6.65 -12.83 12.46
CA HIS A 410 7.75 -13.78 12.61
C HIS A 410 9.08 -13.22 12.09
N ARG A 411 9.09 -12.60 10.92
CA ARG A 411 10.31 -12.01 10.36
C ARG A 411 10.83 -10.83 11.18
N ASN A 412 9.93 -9.96 11.64
CA ASN A 412 10.31 -8.81 12.47
C ASN A 412 10.89 -9.24 13.82
N LEU A 413 10.30 -10.26 14.45
CA LEU A 413 10.83 -10.83 15.69
C LEU A 413 12.21 -11.46 15.45
N SER A 414 12.39 -12.25 14.39
CA SER A 414 13.69 -12.83 14.05
C SER A 414 14.75 -11.76 13.81
N ALA A 415 14.43 -10.65 13.18
CA ALA A 415 15.34 -9.53 12.97
C ALA A 415 15.69 -8.79 14.28
N LEU A 416 14.77 -8.75 15.26
CA LEU A 416 15.01 -8.15 16.57
C LEU A 416 15.87 -9.05 17.50
N PHE A 417 15.80 -10.37 17.33
CA PHE A 417 16.61 -11.34 18.12
C PHE A 417 18.02 -11.53 17.54
N LEU A 418 18.28 -11.10 16.31
CA LEU A 418 19.59 -11.19 15.66
C LEU A 418 20.41 -9.88 15.76
N GLN A 419 19.90 -8.84 16.41
CA GLN A 419 20.59 -7.59 16.77
C GLN A 419 20.89 -7.55 18.28
#